data_2d791be7ac1cc3b67f1c9b8297461401
#
_entry.id   2d791be7ac1cc3b67f1c9b8297461401
#
_cell.length_a   1.000
_cell.length_b   1.000
_cell.length_c   1.000
_cell.angle_alpha   90.00
_cell.angle_beta   90.00
_cell.angle_gamma   90.00
#
_symmetry.space_group_name_H-M   'P 1'
#
loop_
_entity.id
_entity.type
_entity.pdbx_description
1 polymer ?
#
loop_
_entity_poly.entity_id
_entity_poly.type
_entity_poly.pdbx_seq_one_letter_code
_entity_poly.pdbx_strand_id
1 'polypeptide(L)'
;MRKFGKVLAVISAAALMSPVLTGCGKKSEYSKDFVFKIGTANGSLCLAPLHIASDNGYLDQEFKDAGLKYELVEIDLNQASDLIVSGKIDGCVGLQGSLIPQVDSGLDISFTAGLHTGCTKYYSAKGSAITSVADLKGKKIGVPGASDSSVIALKRKLADEGIGVSTNNMEVEFIVYNMTDLPLALENGAVDAIGVHDPVATMAENEYGFTKILDLTTDEKFKNEYCCTSYVNTKVAKEHPEAAAAYTRAIMKAAAYVQAEPENAAKLQIDNEQCSGELAQNAELLASYNYAPSVSAVESTFKNACTDLLFIGDLKADRVIDDFTAQHVLKLDGVPDTYTYDSATDSFK
;
A
#
# COMPACT_ATOMS: atom_id res chain seq x y z
N MET A 1 76.87 35.71 22.57
CA MET A 1 76.47 36.95 23.30
C MET A 1 74.98 36.70 23.67
N ARG A 2 74.74 36.37 24.94
CA ARG A 2 73.98 37.16 25.94
C ARG A 2 72.54 37.43 25.50
N LYS A 3 71.41 37.12 26.21
CA LYS A 3 71.17 36.98 27.67
C LYS A 3 69.74 36.36 27.78
N PHE A 4 69.50 35.42 28.63
CA PHE A 4 68.81 35.43 29.92
C PHE A 4 67.47 36.20 30.04
N GLY A 5 66.46 35.51 30.56
CA GLY A 5 65.35 36.10 31.30
C GLY A 5 64.12 35.15 31.48
N LYS A 6 64.16 34.33 32.51
CA LYS A 6 63.36 34.17 33.72
C LYS A 6 61.89 33.84 33.53
N VAL A 7 61.55 32.63 33.86
CA VAL A 7 60.56 32.02 34.81
C VAL A 7 59.58 33.01 35.49
N LEU A 8 58.28 32.73 35.36
CA LEU A 8 57.38 32.88 36.47
C LEU A 8 56.21 31.81 36.34
N ALA A 9 56.19 30.96 37.36
CA ALA A 9 55.09 30.03 37.60
C ALA A 9 53.96 30.80 38.28
N VAL A 10 52.69 30.53 37.87
CA VAL A 10 51.54 30.82 38.70
C VAL A 10 50.61 29.57 38.69
N ILE A 11 50.44 29.14 39.91
CA ILE A 11 49.58 28.05 40.36
C ILE A 11 48.13 28.50 40.34
N SER A 12 47.25 27.54 40.13
CA SER A 12 45.96 27.38 40.80
C SER A 12 44.70 27.49 39.97
N ALA A 13 43.98 26.52 40.06
CA ALA A 13 42.66 26.22 40.56
C ALA A 13 41.89 25.27 39.66
N ALA A 14 41.88 24.05 40.05
CA ALA A 14 40.91 23.05 39.56
C ALA A 14 39.52 23.50 39.94
N ALA A 15 38.71 23.86 38.97
CA ALA A 15 37.27 23.93 39.10
C ALA A 15 36.68 22.69 38.39
N LEU A 16 36.24 21.73 39.23
CA LEU A 16 35.42 20.61 38.80
C LEU A 16 34.09 21.15 38.27
N MET A 17 33.95 21.28 36.95
CA MET A 17 32.67 21.42 36.28
C MET A 17 32.24 20.06 35.78
N SER A 18 31.30 19.45 36.49
CA SER A 18 30.51 18.29 36.01
C SER A 18 29.82 18.69 34.71
N PRO A 19 29.94 17.93 33.62
CA PRO A 19 29.08 18.14 32.48
C PRO A 19 27.68 17.66 32.84
N VAL A 20 26.76 18.60 32.97
CA VAL A 20 25.31 18.31 32.87
C VAL A 20 25.11 17.80 31.46
N LEU A 21 24.86 16.51 31.35
CA LEU A 21 24.33 15.86 30.13
C LEU A 21 22.89 16.35 29.94
N THR A 22 22.73 17.54 29.37
CA THR A 22 21.48 17.88 28.68
C THR A 22 21.46 17.08 27.39
N GLY A 23 20.67 16.01 27.39
CA GLY A 23 20.33 15.29 26.18
C GLY A 23 19.50 16.21 25.27
N CYS A 24 20.19 17.04 24.48
CA CYS A 24 19.60 17.63 23.29
C CYS A 24 19.51 16.51 22.25
N GLY A 25 18.32 15.95 22.06
CA GLY A 25 18.01 15.24 20.83
C GLY A 25 18.43 16.12 19.67
N LYS A 26 19.38 15.68 18.87
CA LYS A 26 19.70 16.31 17.58
C LYS A 26 18.41 16.25 16.75
N LYS A 27 17.66 17.36 16.67
CA LYS A 27 16.80 17.58 15.51
C LYS A 27 17.73 17.55 14.32
N SER A 28 17.58 16.57 13.43
CA SER A 28 18.29 16.58 12.16
C SER A 28 17.87 17.87 11.45
N GLU A 29 18.83 18.69 11.04
CA GLU A 29 18.57 19.81 10.17
C GLU A 29 18.25 19.23 8.78
N TYR A 30 16.97 18.89 8.58
CA TYR A 30 16.50 18.54 7.24
C TYR A 30 16.71 19.75 6.33
N SER A 31 17.13 19.49 5.10
CA SER A 31 17.16 20.53 4.08
C SER A 31 15.77 21.16 3.99
N LYS A 32 15.66 22.45 4.29
CA LYS A 32 14.40 23.22 4.18
C LYS A 32 13.85 23.24 2.75
N ASP A 33 14.62 22.74 1.81
CA ASP A 33 14.31 22.68 0.38
C ASP A 33 13.80 21.29 -0.06
N PHE A 34 13.74 20.29 0.86
CA PHE A 34 13.20 18.98 0.53
C PHE A 34 11.68 19.07 0.34
N VAL A 35 11.20 18.52 -0.78
CA VAL A 35 9.78 18.40 -1.12
C VAL A 35 9.48 16.92 -1.27
N PHE A 36 8.57 16.39 -0.44
CA PHE A 36 8.15 14.98 -0.51
C PHE A 36 7.17 14.78 -1.66
N LYS A 37 7.50 13.89 -2.59
CA LYS A 37 6.74 13.65 -3.81
C LYS A 37 5.82 12.46 -3.64
N ILE A 38 4.52 12.67 -3.73
CA ILE A 38 3.49 11.64 -3.55
C ILE A 38 2.93 11.27 -4.91
N GLY A 39 3.10 9.99 -5.31
CA GLY A 39 2.46 9.47 -6.51
C GLY A 39 0.95 9.37 -6.33
N THR A 40 0.18 9.93 -7.26
CA THR A 40 -1.29 9.85 -7.31
C THR A 40 -1.76 9.42 -8.69
N ALA A 41 -2.91 8.75 -8.77
CA ALA A 41 -3.53 8.32 -10.02
C ALA A 41 -5.04 8.31 -9.89
N ASN A 42 -5.73 8.39 -11.02
CA ASN A 42 -7.18 8.32 -11.09
C ASN A 42 -7.66 6.96 -11.62
N GLY A 43 -8.97 6.72 -11.56
CA GLY A 43 -9.62 5.53 -12.11
C GLY A 43 -9.75 4.34 -11.17
N SER A 44 -9.29 4.44 -9.92
CA SER A 44 -9.35 3.35 -8.94
C SER A 44 -10.04 3.78 -7.66
N LEU A 45 -11.10 3.07 -7.29
CA LEU A 45 -11.88 3.33 -6.07
C LEU A 45 -11.04 3.12 -4.80
N CYS A 46 -10.14 2.14 -4.81
CA CYS A 46 -9.30 1.80 -3.64
C CYS A 46 -8.21 2.84 -3.32
N LEU A 47 -7.99 3.83 -4.19
CA LEU A 47 -7.15 5.00 -3.91
C LEU A 47 -7.85 6.07 -3.08
N ALA A 48 -9.09 5.86 -2.63
CA ALA A 48 -9.84 6.80 -1.80
C ALA A 48 -9.00 7.40 -0.65
N PRO A 49 -8.19 6.65 0.13
CA PRO A 49 -7.38 7.26 1.17
C PRO A 49 -6.41 8.33 0.67
N LEU A 50 -5.84 8.15 -0.52
CA LEU A 50 -4.92 9.13 -1.12
C LEU A 50 -5.68 10.39 -1.61
N HIS A 51 -6.80 10.18 -2.31
CA HIS A 51 -7.65 11.26 -2.80
C HIS A 51 -8.20 12.09 -1.64
N ILE A 52 -8.80 11.44 -0.65
CA ILE A 52 -9.38 12.10 0.53
C ILE A 52 -8.30 12.82 1.37
N ALA A 53 -7.08 12.26 1.46
CA ALA A 53 -5.98 12.93 2.17
C ALA A 53 -5.61 14.27 1.52
N SER A 54 -5.71 14.35 0.19
CA SER A 54 -5.54 15.59 -0.57
C SER A 54 -6.76 16.51 -0.44
N ASP A 55 -7.94 15.99 -0.76
CA ASP A 55 -9.16 16.81 -0.94
C ASP A 55 -9.67 17.40 0.38
N ASN A 56 -9.53 16.67 1.49
CA ASN A 56 -9.87 17.14 2.83
C ASN A 56 -8.71 17.89 3.53
N GLY A 57 -7.57 18.09 2.84
CA GLY A 57 -6.45 18.87 3.35
C GLY A 57 -5.65 18.18 4.46
N TYR A 58 -5.77 16.85 4.63
CA TYR A 58 -4.99 16.13 5.67
C TYR A 58 -3.50 16.13 5.34
N LEU A 59 -3.13 16.06 4.06
CA LEU A 59 -1.74 16.23 3.62
C LEU A 59 -1.25 17.64 3.96
N ASP A 60 -2.01 18.67 3.63
CA ASP A 60 -1.66 20.05 3.92
C ASP A 60 -1.41 20.27 5.41
N GLN A 61 -2.30 19.75 6.26
CA GLN A 61 -2.19 19.91 7.71
C GLN A 61 -0.97 19.19 8.26
N GLU A 62 -0.76 17.91 7.91
CA GLU A 62 0.34 17.10 8.44
C GLU A 62 1.71 17.63 8.01
N PHE A 63 1.87 18.04 6.75
CA PHE A 63 3.12 18.61 6.26
C PHE A 63 3.39 19.99 6.81
N LYS A 64 2.35 20.83 6.96
CA LYS A 64 2.45 22.15 7.61
C LYS A 64 2.88 22.02 9.07
N ASP A 65 2.29 21.10 9.82
CA ASP A 65 2.62 20.87 11.24
C ASP A 65 4.04 20.35 11.42
N ALA A 66 4.54 19.57 10.44
CA ALA A 66 5.92 19.12 10.38
C ALA A 66 6.90 20.21 9.89
N GLY A 67 6.41 21.35 9.36
CA GLY A 67 7.23 22.39 8.73
C GLY A 67 7.87 21.97 7.41
N LEU A 68 7.24 21.03 6.70
CA LEU A 68 7.71 20.42 5.47
C LEU A 68 6.82 20.77 4.28
N LYS A 69 7.27 20.40 3.09
CA LYS A 69 6.54 20.56 1.82
C LYS A 69 6.32 19.22 1.16
N TYR A 70 5.25 19.11 0.41
CA TYR A 70 4.98 17.98 -0.48
C TYR A 70 4.50 18.48 -1.85
N GLU A 71 4.50 17.58 -2.82
CA GLU A 71 3.84 17.75 -4.12
C GLU A 71 3.16 16.45 -4.54
N LEU A 72 2.03 16.56 -5.21
CA LEU A 72 1.35 15.44 -5.85
C LEU A 72 1.89 15.28 -7.28
N VAL A 73 2.26 14.07 -7.64
CA VAL A 73 2.76 13.71 -8.96
C VAL A 73 1.77 12.72 -9.58
N GLU A 74 1.07 13.15 -10.62
CA GLU A 74 0.18 12.24 -11.36
C GLU A 74 1.00 11.19 -12.10
N ILE A 75 0.66 9.91 -11.91
CA ILE A 75 1.40 8.77 -12.44
C ILE A 75 0.47 7.71 -13.04
N ASP A 76 1.01 6.86 -13.90
CA ASP A 76 0.44 5.54 -14.15
C ASP A 76 0.88 4.60 -13.02
N LEU A 77 -0.06 3.97 -12.30
CA LEU A 77 0.23 3.05 -11.19
C LEU A 77 1.12 1.88 -11.61
N ASN A 78 1.03 1.44 -12.87
CA ASN A 78 1.90 0.39 -13.39
C ASN A 78 3.38 0.82 -13.44
N GLN A 79 3.66 2.12 -13.41
CA GLN A 79 5.02 2.69 -13.41
C GLN A 79 5.49 3.12 -12.03
N ALA A 80 4.66 2.98 -10.98
CA ALA A 80 4.96 3.49 -9.64
C ALA A 80 6.31 2.97 -9.11
N SER A 81 6.63 1.69 -9.34
CA SER A 81 7.90 1.08 -8.91
C SER A 81 9.12 1.72 -9.61
N ASP A 82 9.03 2.00 -10.90
CA ASP A 82 10.12 2.63 -11.65
C ASP A 82 10.29 4.11 -11.23
N LEU A 83 9.17 4.78 -10.96
CA LEU A 83 9.17 6.18 -10.55
C LEU A 83 9.75 6.37 -9.14
N ILE A 84 9.48 5.45 -8.21
CA ILE A 84 10.06 5.51 -6.86
C ILE A 84 11.56 5.17 -6.87
N VAL A 85 11.98 4.21 -7.69
CA VAL A 85 13.41 3.89 -7.88
C VAL A 85 14.18 5.06 -8.49
N SER A 86 13.57 5.77 -9.45
CA SER A 86 14.20 6.94 -10.10
C SER A 86 14.10 8.23 -9.27
N GLY A 87 13.47 8.22 -8.10
CA GLY A 87 13.28 9.39 -7.23
C GLY A 87 12.32 10.44 -7.80
N LYS A 88 11.44 10.04 -8.71
CA LYS A 88 10.36 10.90 -9.23
C LYS A 88 9.18 10.96 -8.27
N ILE A 89 8.98 9.94 -7.45
CA ILE A 89 8.08 9.91 -6.30
C ILE A 89 8.83 9.37 -5.09
N ASP A 90 8.38 9.72 -3.89
CA ASP A 90 8.97 9.31 -2.61
C ASP A 90 8.03 8.39 -1.83
N GLY A 91 6.73 8.45 -2.10
CA GLY A 91 5.71 7.58 -1.50
C GLY A 91 4.48 7.46 -2.38
N CYS A 92 3.72 6.39 -2.17
CA CYS A 92 2.46 6.13 -2.85
C CYS A 92 1.60 5.14 -2.05
N VAL A 93 0.36 4.97 -2.45
CA VAL A 93 -0.52 3.87 -2.02
C VAL A 93 -0.50 2.79 -3.11
N GLY A 94 -0.46 1.53 -2.71
CA GLY A 94 -0.42 0.45 -3.68
C GLY A 94 -0.82 -0.90 -3.11
N LEU A 95 -0.95 -1.87 -4.01
CA LEU A 95 -1.38 -3.22 -3.72
C LEU A 95 -0.21 -4.02 -3.09
N GLN A 96 -0.32 -4.39 -1.82
CA GLN A 96 0.75 -5.09 -1.09
C GLN A 96 1.19 -6.38 -1.81
N GLY A 97 0.22 -7.16 -2.29
CA GLY A 97 0.51 -8.42 -2.97
C GLY A 97 1.40 -8.27 -4.21
N SER A 98 1.19 -7.21 -5.01
CA SER A 98 2.02 -6.95 -6.21
C SER A 98 3.41 -6.45 -5.86
N LEU A 99 3.55 -5.75 -4.73
CA LEU A 99 4.81 -5.11 -4.34
C LEU A 99 5.79 -6.09 -3.67
N ILE A 100 5.30 -7.09 -2.92
CA ILE A 100 6.17 -8.03 -2.18
C ILE A 100 7.18 -8.76 -3.10
N PRO A 101 6.80 -9.37 -4.23
CA PRO A 101 7.77 -10.00 -5.13
C PRO A 101 8.78 -9.02 -5.74
N GLN A 102 8.37 -7.77 -5.96
CA GLN A 102 9.26 -6.72 -6.48
C GLN A 102 10.29 -6.32 -5.41
N VAL A 103 9.87 -6.20 -4.14
CA VAL A 103 10.75 -5.96 -2.99
C VAL A 103 11.76 -7.10 -2.84
N ASP A 104 11.32 -8.35 -2.98
CA ASP A 104 12.22 -9.51 -2.98
C ASP A 104 13.24 -9.47 -4.13
N SER A 105 12.86 -8.87 -5.25
CA SER A 105 13.71 -8.65 -6.42
C SER A 105 14.63 -7.43 -6.30
N GLY A 106 14.47 -6.60 -5.25
CA GLY A 106 15.35 -5.46 -4.95
C GLY A 106 14.70 -4.08 -5.04
N LEU A 107 13.37 -3.98 -5.13
CA LEU A 107 12.67 -2.70 -5.00
C LEU A 107 12.83 -2.19 -3.55
N ASP A 108 13.50 -1.05 -3.36
CA ASP A 108 13.82 -0.48 -2.05
C ASP A 108 12.70 0.42 -1.53
N ILE A 109 11.62 -0.20 -1.07
CA ILE A 109 10.49 0.46 -0.41
C ILE A 109 10.23 -0.13 0.97
N SER A 110 9.59 0.66 1.82
CA SER A 110 9.06 0.23 3.11
C SER A 110 7.57 0.50 3.21
N PHE A 111 6.82 -0.52 3.64
CA PHE A 111 5.40 -0.40 3.96
C PHE A 111 5.24 0.29 5.31
N THR A 112 4.37 1.29 5.40
CA THR A 112 4.23 2.12 6.60
C THR A 112 2.90 1.93 7.32
N ALA A 113 1.82 1.61 6.58
CA ALA A 113 0.52 1.25 7.16
C ALA A 113 -0.32 0.42 6.19
N GLY A 114 -1.11 -0.50 6.71
CA GLY A 114 -2.24 -1.09 6.01
C GLY A 114 -3.40 -0.10 5.97
N LEU A 115 -4.18 -0.09 4.89
CA LEU A 115 -5.26 0.89 4.71
C LEU A 115 -6.63 0.23 4.65
N HIS A 116 -6.81 -0.76 3.78
CA HIS A 116 -8.05 -1.51 3.66
C HIS A 116 -7.83 -2.94 3.16
N THR A 117 -8.82 -3.81 3.39
CA THR A 117 -8.88 -5.18 2.87
C THR A 117 -9.80 -5.25 1.64
N GLY A 118 -9.81 -6.37 0.92
CA GLY A 118 -10.77 -6.60 -0.17
C GLY A 118 -10.38 -5.97 -1.52
N CYS A 119 -11.36 -5.53 -2.28
CA CYS A 119 -11.37 -4.90 -3.61
C CYS A 119 -11.10 -5.79 -4.83
N THR A 120 -10.72 -7.04 -4.67
CA THR A 120 -10.47 -7.95 -5.80
C THR A 120 -11.47 -9.10 -5.81
N LYS A 121 -12.04 -9.38 -6.96
CA LYS A 121 -13.02 -10.43 -7.18
C LYS A 121 -12.67 -11.26 -8.41
N TYR A 122 -13.11 -12.52 -8.41
CA TYR A 122 -12.89 -13.44 -9.52
C TYR A 122 -14.22 -14.00 -10.00
N TYR A 123 -14.38 -14.04 -11.31
CA TYR A 123 -15.63 -14.45 -11.95
C TYR A 123 -15.42 -15.46 -13.05
N SER A 124 -16.41 -16.31 -13.26
CA SER A 124 -16.61 -17.10 -14.46
C SER A 124 -17.85 -16.62 -15.21
N ALA A 125 -18.00 -17.00 -16.47
CA ALA A 125 -19.18 -16.66 -17.26
C ALA A 125 -20.45 -17.24 -16.63
N LYS A 126 -21.56 -16.54 -16.83
CA LYS A 126 -22.88 -16.99 -16.36
C LYS A 126 -23.20 -18.40 -16.88
N GLY A 127 -23.59 -19.30 -15.96
CA GLY A 127 -23.89 -20.68 -16.30
C GLY A 127 -22.70 -21.57 -16.64
N SER A 128 -21.47 -21.08 -16.45
CA SER A 128 -20.25 -21.88 -16.54
C SER A 128 -20.26 -23.00 -15.50
N ALA A 129 -19.58 -24.10 -15.81
CA ALA A 129 -19.30 -25.18 -14.83
C ALA A 129 -18.24 -24.79 -13.79
N ILE A 130 -17.54 -23.64 -13.98
CA ILE A 130 -16.55 -23.12 -13.05
C ILE A 130 -17.28 -22.33 -11.97
N THR A 131 -17.33 -22.86 -10.76
CA THR A 131 -18.07 -22.28 -9.61
C THR A 131 -17.18 -22.06 -8.39
N SER A 132 -15.93 -22.53 -8.45
CA SER A 132 -14.95 -22.45 -7.37
C SER A 132 -13.52 -22.31 -7.91
N VAL A 133 -12.57 -22.00 -7.03
CA VAL A 133 -11.14 -21.94 -7.38
C VAL A 133 -10.61 -23.30 -7.82
N ALA A 134 -11.11 -24.41 -7.24
CA ALA A 134 -10.71 -25.75 -7.61
C ALA A 134 -11.02 -26.10 -9.09
N ASP A 135 -12.04 -25.47 -9.68
CA ASP A 135 -12.45 -25.69 -11.08
C ASP A 135 -11.51 -24.98 -12.09
N LEU A 136 -10.57 -24.15 -11.61
CA LEU A 136 -9.67 -23.37 -12.46
C LEU A 136 -8.50 -24.16 -13.01
N LYS A 137 -8.27 -25.39 -12.59
CA LYS A 137 -7.20 -26.24 -13.12
C LYS A 137 -7.29 -26.40 -14.63
N GLY A 138 -6.24 -26.06 -15.35
CA GLY A 138 -6.16 -26.12 -16.82
C GLY A 138 -6.90 -25.00 -17.54
N LYS A 139 -7.35 -23.94 -16.81
CA LYS A 139 -8.14 -22.84 -17.37
C LYS A 139 -7.32 -21.61 -17.70
N LYS A 140 -7.88 -20.80 -18.60
CA LYS A 140 -7.36 -19.47 -18.97
C LYS A 140 -8.01 -18.42 -18.10
N ILE A 141 -7.18 -17.62 -17.42
CA ILE A 141 -7.62 -16.62 -16.48
C ILE A 141 -7.15 -15.25 -16.95
N GLY A 142 -8.10 -14.38 -17.29
CA GLY A 142 -7.84 -13.00 -17.66
C GLY A 142 -7.48 -12.18 -16.43
N VAL A 143 -6.43 -11.37 -16.52
CA VAL A 143 -5.92 -10.53 -15.42
C VAL A 143 -5.42 -9.18 -15.94
N PRO A 144 -5.37 -8.11 -15.09
CA PRO A 144 -4.93 -6.78 -15.54
C PRO A 144 -3.43 -6.68 -15.84
N GLY A 145 -2.63 -7.56 -15.28
CA GLY A 145 -1.17 -7.57 -15.45
C GLY A 145 -0.55 -8.83 -14.88
N ALA A 146 0.58 -9.24 -15.40
CA ALA A 146 1.27 -10.46 -14.97
C ALA A 146 1.74 -10.42 -13.50
N SER A 147 2.02 -9.23 -12.97
CA SER A 147 2.42 -8.99 -11.58
C SER A 147 1.32 -8.34 -10.76
N ASP A 148 0.07 -8.31 -11.27
CA ASP A 148 -1.06 -7.74 -10.55
C ASP A 148 -1.39 -8.53 -9.28
N SER A 149 -1.94 -7.86 -8.27
CA SER A 149 -2.30 -8.50 -6.99
C SER A 149 -3.35 -9.59 -7.15
N SER A 150 -4.19 -9.50 -8.20
CA SER A 150 -5.15 -10.56 -8.53
C SER A 150 -4.45 -11.87 -8.94
N VAL A 151 -3.32 -11.79 -9.66
CA VAL A 151 -2.50 -12.99 -9.95
C VAL A 151 -1.92 -13.57 -8.68
N ILE A 152 -1.33 -12.71 -7.85
CA ILE A 152 -0.66 -13.12 -6.61
C ILE A 152 -1.64 -13.77 -5.63
N ALA A 153 -2.79 -13.14 -5.40
CA ALA A 153 -3.82 -13.70 -4.51
C ALA A 153 -4.40 -15.01 -5.03
N LEU A 154 -4.66 -15.08 -6.35
CA LEU A 154 -5.19 -16.31 -6.94
C LEU A 154 -4.18 -17.47 -6.89
N LYS A 155 -2.90 -17.23 -7.14
CA LYS A 155 -1.84 -18.26 -7.01
C LYS A 155 -1.80 -18.84 -5.58
N ARG A 156 -1.90 -17.98 -4.56
CA ARG A 156 -1.96 -18.41 -3.16
C ARG A 156 -3.19 -19.30 -2.90
N LYS A 157 -4.34 -18.95 -3.46
CA LYS A 157 -5.57 -19.73 -3.30
C LYS A 157 -5.56 -21.03 -4.12
N LEU A 158 -5.05 -21.01 -5.34
CA LEU A 158 -4.86 -22.22 -6.17
C LEU A 158 -3.93 -23.22 -5.50
N ALA A 159 -2.86 -22.75 -4.84
CA ALA A 159 -1.95 -23.60 -4.09
C ALA A 159 -2.65 -24.29 -2.90
N ASP A 160 -3.57 -23.61 -2.22
CA ASP A 160 -4.40 -24.21 -1.16
C ASP A 160 -5.28 -25.37 -1.69
N GLU A 161 -5.71 -25.28 -2.95
CA GLU A 161 -6.48 -26.32 -3.66
C GLU A 161 -5.58 -27.41 -4.29
N GLY A 162 -4.26 -27.34 -4.07
CA GLY A 162 -3.29 -28.29 -4.63
C GLY A 162 -3.05 -28.13 -6.14
N ILE A 163 -3.41 -26.99 -6.71
CA ILE A 163 -3.19 -26.64 -8.12
C ILE A 163 -1.80 -25.99 -8.24
N GLY A 164 -0.98 -26.49 -9.17
CA GLY A 164 0.37 -26.01 -9.40
C GLY A 164 0.38 -24.56 -9.89
N VAL A 165 1.19 -23.70 -9.25
CA VAL A 165 1.32 -22.26 -9.54
C VAL A 165 2.77 -21.80 -9.63
N SER A 166 3.75 -22.67 -9.45
CA SER A 166 5.16 -22.35 -9.61
C SER A 166 5.58 -22.31 -11.09
N THR A 167 6.65 -21.61 -11.38
CA THR A 167 7.18 -21.47 -12.75
C THR A 167 7.41 -22.82 -13.47
N ASN A 168 7.80 -23.86 -12.72
CA ASN A 168 8.08 -25.20 -13.27
C ASN A 168 6.84 -26.13 -13.26
N ASN A 169 5.76 -25.71 -12.60
CA ASN A 169 4.51 -26.48 -12.49
C ASN A 169 3.35 -25.48 -12.44
N MET A 170 3.04 -24.86 -13.58
CA MET A 170 1.90 -23.96 -13.71
C MET A 170 0.75 -24.72 -14.36
N GLU A 171 -0.34 -24.92 -13.62
CA GLU A 171 -1.51 -25.65 -14.08
C GLU A 171 -2.69 -24.75 -14.45
N VAL A 172 -2.47 -23.44 -14.58
CA VAL A 172 -3.40 -22.43 -15.10
C VAL A 172 -2.66 -21.54 -16.09
N GLU A 173 -3.39 -20.84 -16.96
CA GLU A 173 -2.80 -19.85 -17.89
C GLU A 173 -3.32 -18.46 -17.57
N PHE A 174 -2.42 -17.51 -17.20
CA PHE A 174 -2.78 -16.11 -17.00
C PHE A 174 -2.63 -15.35 -18.32
N ILE A 175 -3.70 -14.64 -18.73
CA ILE A 175 -3.72 -13.84 -19.96
C ILE A 175 -3.99 -12.38 -19.60
N VAL A 176 -3.10 -11.48 -20.03
CA VAL A 176 -3.17 -10.06 -19.69
C VAL A 176 -4.09 -9.33 -20.67
N TYR A 177 -5.02 -8.56 -20.11
CA TYR A 177 -5.89 -7.60 -20.79
C TYR A 177 -5.90 -6.27 -20.03
N ASN A 178 -6.32 -5.19 -20.68
CA ASN A 178 -6.68 -3.99 -19.92
C ASN A 178 -7.84 -4.31 -18.95
N MET A 179 -7.83 -3.70 -17.77
CA MET A 179 -8.84 -3.94 -16.73
C MET A 179 -10.27 -3.85 -17.28
N THR A 180 -10.56 -2.81 -18.06
CA THR A 180 -11.89 -2.56 -18.62
C THR A 180 -12.30 -3.53 -19.75
N ASP A 181 -11.36 -4.26 -20.34
CA ASP A 181 -11.61 -5.22 -21.43
C ASP A 181 -11.86 -6.63 -20.89
N LEU A 182 -11.50 -6.91 -19.65
CA LEU A 182 -11.62 -8.23 -19.02
C LEU A 182 -13.06 -8.78 -18.98
N PRO A 183 -14.10 -7.98 -18.63
CA PRO A 183 -15.47 -8.46 -18.67
C PRO A 183 -15.90 -8.93 -20.07
N LEU A 184 -15.54 -8.17 -21.09
CA LEU A 184 -15.88 -8.53 -22.47
C LEU A 184 -15.08 -9.77 -22.96
N ALA A 185 -13.82 -9.92 -22.51
CA ALA A 185 -13.02 -11.11 -22.82
C ALA A 185 -13.64 -12.39 -22.22
N LEU A 186 -14.19 -12.31 -21.00
CA LEU A 186 -14.91 -13.41 -20.37
C LEU A 186 -16.22 -13.72 -21.07
N GLU A 187 -17.04 -12.70 -21.37
CA GLU A 187 -18.33 -12.87 -22.04
C GLU A 187 -18.18 -13.52 -23.41
N ASN A 188 -17.14 -13.16 -24.15
CA ASN A 188 -16.85 -13.74 -25.47
C ASN A 188 -16.11 -15.09 -25.42
N GLY A 189 -15.82 -15.63 -24.24
CA GLY A 189 -15.13 -16.91 -24.07
C GLY A 189 -13.66 -16.90 -24.49
N ALA A 190 -13.02 -15.73 -24.55
CA ALA A 190 -11.58 -15.62 -24.82
C ALA A 190 -10.76 -16.11 -23.61
N VAL A 191 -11.34 -16.02 -22.41
CA VAL A 191 -10.84 -16.59 -21.14
C VAL A 191 -11.95 -17.33 -20.42
N ASP A 192 -11.60 -18.27 -19.54
CA ASP A 192 -12.53 -19.09 -18.77
C ASP A 192 -12.99 -18.42 -17.47
N ALA A 193 -12.12 -17.55 -16.93
CA ALA A 193 -12.35 -16.77 -15.71
C ALA A 193 -11.59 -15.44 -15.81
N ILE A 194 -11.96 -14.49 -14.93
CA ILE A 194 -11.22 -13.22 -14.77
C ILE A 194 -10.95 -12.92 -13.31
N GLY A 195 -9.82 -12.23 -13.03
CA GLY A 195 -9.53 -11.58 -11.76
C GLY A 195 -9.50 -10.07 -11.98
N VAL A 196 -10.38 -9.32 -11.31
CA VAL A 196 -10.59 -7.88 -11.53
C VAL A 196 -10.76 -7.13 -10.22
N HIS A 197 -10.48 -5.82 -10.25
CA HIS A 197 -10.67 -4.92 -9.12
C HIS A 197 -11.95 -4.09 -9.27
N ASP A 198 -12.51 -3.67 -8.14
CA ASP A 198 -13.63 -2.74 -8.14
C ASP A 198 -13.18 -1.30 -8.56
N PRO A 199 -14.05 -0.54 -9.22
CA PRO A 199 -15.49 -0.82 -9.45
C PRO A 199 -15.79 -1.72 -10.65
N VAL A 200 -14.82 -2.02 -11.52
CA VAL A 200 -15.02 -2.83 -12.74
C VAL A 200 -15.57 -4.22 -12.40
N ALA A 201 -15.09 -4.82 -11.31
CA ALA A 201 -15.56 -6.12 -10.83
C ALA A 201 -17.07 -6.15 -10.60
N THR A 202 -17.57 -5.21 -9.79
CA THR A 202 -19.01 -5.13 -9.47
C THR A 202 -19.85 -4.66 -10.66
N MET A 203 -19.34 -3.74 -11.47
CA MET A 203 -20.03 -3.32 -12.71
C MET A 203 -20.21 -4.51 -13.65
N ALA A 204 -19.19 -5.34 -13.84
CA ALA A 204 -19.25 -6.53 -14.68
C ALA A 204 -20.21 -7.59 -14.13
N GLU A 205 -20.23 -7.82 -12.81
CA GLU A 205 -21.20 -8.71 -12.16
C GLU A 205 -22.64 -8.26 -12.44
N ASN A 206 -22.91 -6.96 -12.31
CA ASN A 206 -24.24 -6.39 -12.54
C ASN A 206 -24.66 -6.43 -14.02
N GLU A 207 -23.74 -6.15 -14.95
CA GLU A 207 -24.05 -6.09 -16.38
C GLU A 207 -24.21 -7.47 -17.01
N TYR A 208 -23.28 -8.40 -16.73
CA TYR A 208 -23.25 -9.72 -17.39
C TYR A 208 -23.85 -10.83 -16.53
N GLY A 209 -24.07 -10.60 -15.23
CA GLY A 209 -24.53 -11.61 -14.30
C GLY A 209 -23.55 -12.77 -14.12
N PHE A 210 -22.27 -12.47 -14.13
CA PHE A 210 -21.19 -13.45 -13.94
C PHE A 210 -21.30 -14.19 -12.60
N THR A 211 -20.77 -15.40 -12.57
CA THR A 211 -20.70 -16.21 -11.34
C THR A 211 -19.44 -15.86 -10.59
N LYS A 212 -19.57 -15.31 -9.39
CA LYS A 212 -18.45 -15.00 -8.51
C LYS A 212 -17.88 -16.28 -7.90
N ILE A 213 -16.59 -16.56 -8.14
CA ILE A 213 -15.88 -17.76 -7.68
C ILE A 213 -14.95 -17.50 -6.49
N LEU A 214 -14.53 -16.23 -6.31
CA LEU A 214 -13.75 -15.79 -5.16
C LEU A 214 -13.95 -14.29 -4.97
N ASP A 215 -14.09 -13.86 -3.72
CA ASP A 215 -14.16 -12.46 -3.30
C ASP A 215 -13.23 -12.27 -2.11
N LEU A 216 -12.16 -11.47 -2.31
CA LEU A 216 -11.16 -11.28 -1.25
C LEU A 216 -11.70 -10.51 -0.05
N THR A 217 -12.83 -9.80 -0.21
CA THR A 217 -13.50 -9.10 0.90
C THR A 217 -14.07 -10.06 1.93
N THR A 218 -14.52 -11.25 1.47
CA THR A 218 -15.25 -12.23 2.31
C THR A 218 -14.52 -13.56 2.50
N ASP A 219 -13.49 -13.84 1.71
CA ASP A 219 -12.72 -15.08 1.81
C ASP A 219 -11.96 -15.16 3.14
N GLU A 220 -12.03 -16.32 3.81
CA GLU A 220 -11.45 -16.53 5.14
C GLU A 220 -9.92 -16.27 5.21
N LYS A 221 -9.21 -16.48 4.12
CA LYS A 221 -7.77 -16.22 4.05
C LYS A 221 -7.44 -14.74 3.90
N PHE A 222 -8.25 -14.00 3.12
CA PHE A 222 -7.92 -12.64 2.69
C PHE A 222 -8.70 -11.53 3.37
N LYS A 223 -9.87 -11.81 3.95
CA LYS A 223 -10.77 -10.79 4.54
C LYS A 223 -10.12 -9.89 5.61
N ASN A 224 -9.06 -10.38 6.23
CA ASN A 224 -8.29 -9.65 7.25
C ASN A 224 -6.87 -9.26 6.76
N GLU A 225 -6.54 -9.50 5.48
CA GLU A 225 -5.27 -9.08 4.90
C GLU A 225 -5.42 -7.75 4.18
N TYR A 226 -4.48 -6.84 4.39
CA TYR A 226 -4.47 -5.58 3.65
C TYR A 226 -4.21 -5.81 2.17
N CYS A 227 -5.15 -5.37 1.36
CA CYS A 227 -5.00 -5.27 -0.08
C CYS A 227 -4.13 -4.06 -0.41
N CYS A 228 -4.55 -2.87 0.07
CA CYS A 228 -3.84 -1.62 -0.15
C CYS A 228 -3.09 -1.16 1.10
N THR A 229 -1.89 -0.67 0.86
CA THR A 229 -0.97 -0.18 1.88
C THR A 229 -0.34 1.14 1.45
N SER A 230 0.03 1.99 2.42
CA SER A 230 0.95 3.08 2.16
C SER A 230 2.38 2.56 2.17
N TYR A 231 3.20 3.07 1.25
CA TYR A 231 4.61 2.75 1.19
C TYR A 231 5.45 3.97 0.81
N VAL A 232 6.70 3.93 1.17
CA VAL A 232 7.68 5.00 0.92
C VAL A 232 8.99 4.41 0.42
N ASN A 233 9.78 5.20 -0.30
CA ASN A 233 11.16 4.87 -0.59
C ASN A 233 11.94 4.73 0.73
N THR A 234 12.58 3.58 0.95
CA THR A 234 13.24 3.26 2.22
C THR A 234 14.37 4.24 2.56
N LYS A 235 15.12 4.69 1.53
CA LYS A 235 16.17 5.67 1.72
C LYS A 235 15.59 7.03 2.15
N VAL A 236 14.53 7.49 1.46
CA VAL A 236 13.84 8.74 1.81
C VAL A 236 13.28 8.68 3.23
N ALA A 237 12.67 7.55 3.62
CA ALA A 237 12.18 7.38 4.99
C ALA A 237 13.29 7.44 6.06
N LYS A 238 14.51 7.00 5.74
CA LYS A 238 15.66 7.10 6.64
C LYS A 238 16.26 8.51 6.69
N GLU A 239 16.28 9.21 5.56
CA GLU A 239 16.88 10.56 5.45
C GLU A 239 15.88 11.64 5.88
N HIS A 240 14.58 11.42 5.68
CA HIS A 240 13.48 12.36 5.96
C HIS A 240 12.31 11.68 6.71
N PRO A 241 12.55 11.07 7.89
CA PRO A 241 11.54 10.29 8.61
C PRO A 241 10.29 11.10 8.98
N GLU A 242 10.44 12.42 9.27
CA GLU A 242 9.30 13.28 9.57
C GLU A 242 8.37 13.48 8.35
N ALA A 243 8.92 13.52 7.13
CA ALA A 243 8.11 13.62 5.92
C ALA A 243 7.35 12.30 5.65
N ALA A 244 8.03 11.16 5.81
CA ALA A 244 7.40 9.84 5.71
C ALA A 244 6.31 9.67 6.78
N ALA A 245 6.53 10.16 8.01
CA ALA A 245 5.55 10.13 9.09
C ALA A 245 4.34 11.02 8.81
N ALA A 246 4.56 12.26 8.32
CA ALA A 246 3.48 13.18 7.95
C ALA A 246 2.61 12.59 6.83
N TYR A 247 3.24 12.06 5.78
CA TYR A 247 2.56 11.33 4.71
C TYR A 247 1.72 10.17 5.26
N THR A 248 2.32 9.29 6.06
CA THR A 248 1.64 8.10 6.58
C THR A 248 0.44 8.47 7.46
N ARG A 249 0.58 9.48 8.37
CA ARG A 249 -0.54 9.95 9.19
C ARG A 249 -1.68 10.51 8.36
N ALA A 250 -1.37 11.32 7.33
CA ALA A 250 -2.41 11.89 6.46
C ALA A 250 -3.21 10.79 5.74
N ILE A 251 -2.52 9.79 5.18
CA ILE A 251 -3.17 8.67 4.48
C ILE A 251 -3.98 7.79 5.44
N MET A 252 -3.48 7.52 6.65
CA MET A 252 -4.22 6.75 7.66
C MET A 252 -5.47 7.50 8.15
N LYS A 253 -5.39 8.82 8.37
CA LYS A 253 -6.55 9.65 8.69
C LYS A 253 -7.60 9.58 7.59
N ALA A 254 -7.18 9.70 6.35
CA ALA A 254 -8.09 9.58 5.21
C ALA A 254 -8.75 8.20 5.12
N ALA A 255 -8.02 7.12 5.38
CA ALA A 255 -8.60 5.78 5.42
C ALA A 255 -9.66 5.67 6.54
N ALA A 256 -9.39 6.21 7.73
CA ALA A 256 -10.36 6.26 8.83
C ALA A 256 -11.61 7.10 8.48
N TYR A 257 -11.42 8.20 7.74
CA TYR A 257 -12.53 9.00 7.22
C TYR A 257 -13.38 8.20 6.23
N VAL A 258 -12.76 7.53 5.26
CA VAL A 258 -13.48 6.68 4.27
C VAL A 258 -14.34 5.63 4.96
N GLN A 259 -13.83 4.99 6.03
CA GLN A 259 -14.61 4.02 6.82
C GLN A 259 -15.85 4.63 7.46
N ALA A 260 -15.73 5.83 7.99
CA ALA A 260 -16.84 6.51 8.69
C ALA A 260 -17.82 7.19 7.72
N GLU A 261 -17.33 7.68 6.59
CA GLU A 261 -18.04 8.54 5.63
C GLU A 261 -17.94 8.01 4.19
N PRO A 262 -18.30 6.76 3.90
CA PRO A 262 -18.07 6.15 2.58
C PRO A 262 -18.85 6.84 1.45
N GLU A 263 -20.06 7.38 1.72
CA GLU A 263 -20.85 8.12 0.74
C GLU A 263 -20.19 9.46 0.39
N ASN A 264 -19.71 10.19 1.40
CA ASN A 264 -19.00 11.45 1.20
C ASN A 264 -17.67 11.22 0.46
N ALA A 265 -16.94 10.15 0.79
CA ALA A 265 -15.71 9.79 0.11
C ALA A 265 -15.95 9.42 -1.36
N ALA A 266 -16.97 8.60 -1.65
CA ALA A 266 -17.36 8.26 -3.02
C ALA A 266 -17.77 9.50 -3.82
N LYS A 267 -18.54 10.40 -3.19
CA LYS A 267 -18.98 11.66 -3.82
C LYS A 267 -17.78 12.54 -4.18
N LEU A 268 -16.82 12.72 -3.27
CA LEU A 268 -15.62 13.52 -3.54
C LEU A 268 -14.81 12.92 -4.71
N GLN A 269 -14.60 11.60 -4.75
CA GLN A 269 -13.88 10.97 -5.87
C GLN A 269 -14.59 11.16 -7.22
N ILE A 270 -15.93 11.12 -7.25
CA ILE A 270 -16.71 11.33 -8.47
C ILE A 270 -16.68 12.81 -8.90
N ASP A 271 -16.92 13.72 -7.96
CA ASP A 271 -16.96 15.16 -8.23
C ASP A 271 -15.61 15.69 -8.75
N ASN A 272 -14.50 15.08 -8.30
CA ASN A 272 -13.14 15.43 -8.71
C ASN A 272 -12.61 14.55 -9.87
N GLU A 273 -13.47 13.78 -10.53
CA GLU A 273 -13.11 12.91 -11.68
C GLU A 273 -12.00 11.88 -11.35
N GLN A 274 -11.85 11.53 -10.07
CA GLN A 274 -10.83 10.59 -9.58
C GLN A 274 -11.26 9.13 -9.74
N CYS A 275 -12.57 8.87 -9.78
CA CYS A 275 -13.14 7.56 -10.01
C CYS A 275 -14.48 7.69 -10.76
N SER A 276 -14.74 6.78 -11.69
CA SER A 276 -16.03 6.67 -12.38
C SER A 276 -17.01 5.78 -11.61
N GLY A 277 -18.27 5.78 -12.01
CA GLY A 277 -19.32 4.90 -11.48
C GLY A 277 -20.45 5.67 -10.81
N GLU A 278 -21.45 4.93 -10.37
CA GLU A 278 -22.62 5.48 -9.68
C GLU A 278 -22.34 5.70 -8.20
N LEU A 279 -22.75 6.85 -7.64
CA LEU A 279 -22.49 7.22 -6.25
C LEU A 279 -22.90 6.12 -5.26
N ALA A 280 -24.13 5.61 -5.37
CA ALA A 280 -24.63 4.61 -4.46
C ALA A 280 -23.81 3.30 -4.50
N GLN A 281 -23.41 2.86 -5.69
CA GLN A 281 -22.57 1.68 -5.87
C GLN A 281 -21.16 1.90 -5.30
N ASN A 282 -20.53 3.03 -5.59
CA ASN A 282 -19.20 3.33 -5.09
C ASN A 282 -19.19 3.47 -3.56
N ALA A 283 -20.21 4.09 -2.98
CA ALA A 283 -20.37 4.20 -1.52
C ALA A 283 -20.53 2.82 -0.85
N GLU A 284 -21.36 1.93 -1.42
CA GLU A 284 -21.52 0.56 -0.93
C GLU A 284 -20.20 -0.24 -1.01
N LEU A 285 -19.46 -0.09 -2.09
CA LEU A 285 -18.16 -0.73 -2.26
C LEU A 285 -17.14 -0.21 -1.23
N LEU A 286 -17.02 1.11 -1.05
CA LEU A 286 -16.13 1.68 -0.03
C LEU A 286 -16.52 1.22 1.38
N ALA A 287 -17.81 1.14 1.69
CA ALA A 287 -18.29 0.62 2.99
C ALA A 287 -17.95 -0.88 3.19
N SER A 288 -17.85 -1.65 2.09
CA SER A 288 -17.54 -3.08 2.15
C SER A 288 -16.06 -3.39 2.36
N TYR A 289 -15.15 -2.46 2.01
CA TYR A 289 -13.72 -2.61 2.25
C TYR A 289 -13.41 -2.17 3.68
N ASN A 290 -12.96 -3.04 4.50
CA ASN A 290 -12.63 -2.69 5.89
C ASN A 290 -11.46 -1.68 5.94
N TYR A 291 -11.76 -0.38 5.95
CA TYR A 291 -10.80 0.71 6.10
C TYR A 291 -10.41 0.89 7.58
N ALA A 292 -9.68 -0.06 8.10
CA ALA A 292 -9.14 -0.03 9.45
C ALA A 292 -7.61 0.18 9.39
N PRO A 293 -7.14 1.43 9.23
CA PRO A 293 -5.71 1.68 9.04
C PRO A 293 -4.91 1.24 10.27
N SER A 294 -3.80 0.49 10.04
CA SER A 294 -2.94 0.03 11.12
C SER A 294 -1.49 -0.16 10.69
N VAL A 295 -0.57 0.27 11.56
CA VAL A 295 0.87 0.07 11.39
C VAL A 295 1.28 -1.34 11.84
N SER A 296 0.72 -1.86 12.92
CA SER A 296 1.08 -3.19 13.43
C SER A 296 0.44 -4.32 12.62
N ALA A 297 -0.80 -4.14 12.14
CA ALA A 297 -1.48 -5.16 11.39
C ALA A 297 -0.90 -5.35 9.97
N VAL A 298 -0.30 -4.31 9.35
CA VAL A 298 0.40 -4.48 8.07
C VAL A 298 1.59 -5.44 8.19
N GLU A 299 2.26 -5.48 9.34
CA GLU A 299 3.35 -6.40 9.59
C GLU A 299 2.88 -7.87 9.55
N SER A 300 1.77 -8.18 10.20
CA SER A 300 1.23 -9.55 10.21
C SER A 300 0.74 -9.98 8.83
N THR A 301 0.05 -9.10 8.08
CA THR A 301 -0.41 -9.41 6.73
C THR A 301 0.75 -9.57 5.75
N PHE A 302 1.80 -8.77 5.88
CA PHE A 302 3.03 -8.93 5.11
C PHE A 302 3.68 -10.29 5.36
N LYS A 303 3.83 -10.72 6.62
CA LYS A 303 4.39 -12.02 6.99
C LYS A 303 3.57 -13.18 6.43
N ASN A 304 2.24 -13.10 6.54
CA ASN A 304 1.34 -14.12 5.99
C ASN A 304 1.51 -14.26 4.47
N ALA A 305 1.47 -13.12 3.76
CA ALA A 305 1.68 -13.12 2.32
C ALA A 305 3.06 -13.67 1.94
N CYS A 306 4.13 -13.26 2.62
CA CYS A 306 5.49 -13.77 2.38
C CYS A 306 5.60 -15.27 2.63
N THR A 307 4.92 -15.82 3.65
CA THR A 307 4.91 -17.25 3.94
C THR A 307 4.33 -18.06 2.78
N ASP A 308 3.18 -17.61 2.27
CA ASP A 308 2.55 -18.26 1.11
C ASP A 308 3.40 -18.12 -0.16
N LEU A 309 3.93 -16.90 -0.41
CA LEU A 309 4.76 -16.63 -1.58
C LEU A 309 6.06 -17.42 -1.59
N LEU A 310 6.68 -17.63 -0.42
CA LEU A 310 7.83 -18.49 -0.27
C LEU A 310 7.46 -19.94 -0.56
N PHE A 311 6.31 -20.42 -0.05
CA PHE A 311 5.82 -21.79 -0.28
C PHE A 311 5.56 -22.07 -1.76
N ILE A 312 4.99 -21.12 -2.51
CA ILE A 312 4.71 -21.28 -3.95
C ILE A 312 5.92 -20.98 -4.85
N GLY A 313 7.04 -20.54 -4.29
CA GLY A 313 8.28 -20.26 -5.02
C GLY A 313 8.30 -18.90 -5.73
N ASP A 314 7.47 -17.95 -5.31
CA ASP A 314 7.43 -16.56 -5.81
C ASP A 314 8.36 -15.63 -5.01
N LEU A 315 9.02 -16.12 -3.96
CA LEU A 315 10.12 -15.45 -3.26
C LEU A 315 11.39 -16.30 -3.34
N LYS A 316 12.55 -15.68 -3.10
CA LYS A 316 13.82 -16.37 -3.02
C LYS A 316 13.80 -17.43 -1.93
N ALA A 317 14.21 -18.64 -2.23
CA ALA A 317 14.11 -19.81 -1.36
C ALA A 317 14.88 -19.69 -0.02
N ASP A 318 15.88 -18.83 0.04
CA ASP A 318 16.68 -18.53 1.24
C ASP A 318 16.15 -17.33 2.05
N ARG A 319 14.98 -16.80 1.71
CA ARG A 319 14.40 -15.64 2.40
C ARG A 319 13.99 -15.99 3.83
N VAL A 320 14.55 -15.28 4.81
CA VAL A 320 14.11 -15.32 6.22
C VAL A 320 13.03 -14.27 6.41
N ILE A 321 11.79 -14.72 6.61
CA ILE A 321 10.60 -13.84 6.60
C ILE A 321 10.67 -12.75 7.67
N ASP A 322 11.13 -13.08 8.89
CA ASP A 322 11.24 -12.08 9.97
C ASP A 322 12.25 -10.99 9.64
N ASP A 323 13.40 -11.33 9.09
CA ASP A 323 14.41 -10.37 8.68
C ASP A 323 13.90 -9.51 7.51
N PHE A 324 13.24 -10.14 6.55
CA PHE A 324 12.65 -9.47 5.40
C PHE A 324 11.56 -8.50 5.82
N THR A 325 10.72 -8.90 6.77
CA THR A 325 9.69 -8.03 7.36
C THR A 325 10.31 -6.84 8.07
N ALA A 326 11.31 -7.07 8.92
CA ALA A 326 11.98 -6.00 9.65
C ALA A 326 12.69 -4.97 8.73
N GLN A 327 13.07 -5.41 7.52
CA GLN A 327 13.68 -4.52 6.52
C GLN A 327 12.67 -3.66 5.76
N HIS A 328 11.45 -4.17 5.56
CA HIS A 328 10.47 -3.59 4.63
C HIS A 328 9.13 -3.19 5.26
N VAL A 329 8.91 -3.44 6.54
CA VAL A 329 7.79 -2.86 7.30
C VAL A 329 8.35 -1.88 8.31
N LEU A 330 8.03 -0.60 8.13
CA LEU A 330 8.64 0.48 8.88
C LEU A 330 7.64 1.11 9.85
N LYS A 331 8.01 1.13 11.14
CA LYS A 331 7.31 1.89 12.18
C LYS A 331 7.98 3.25 12.31
N LEU A 332 7.24 4.31 12.02
CA LEU A 332 7.72 5.68 12.03
C LEU A 332 7.39 6.35 13.35
N ASP A 333 8.33 7.08 13.93
CA ASP A 333 8.13 7.84 15.15
C ASP A 333 7.00 8.88 14.95
N GLY A 334 6.11 8.98 15.94
CA GLY A 334 4.98 9.91 15.89
C GLY A 334 3.83 9.50 14.95
N VAL A 335 3.84 8.28 14.42
CA VAL A 335 2.69 7.66 13.75
C VAL A 335 2.00 6.72 14.73
N PRO A 336 0.73 6.96 15.12
CA PRO A 336 -0.01 6.04 15.97
C PRO A 336 -0.30 4.73 15.22
N ASP A 337 -0.59 3.67 15.97
CA ASP A 337 -0.88 2.38 15.34
C ASP A 337 -2.15 2.40 14.50
N THR A 338 -3.19 3.10 14.96
CA THR A 338 -4.49 3.18 14.29
C THR A 338 -5.05 4.59 14.33
N TYR A 339 -5.98 4.87 13.44
CA TYR A 339 -6.86 6.02 13.51
C TYR A 339 -8.32 5.59 13.40
N THR A 340 -9.20 6.29 14.11
CA THR A 340 -10.65 6.29 13.88
C THR A 340 -11.12 7.72 13.68
N TYR A 341 -12.16 7.92 12.86
CA TYR A 341 -12.77 9.21 12.62
C TYR A 341 -14.16 9.26 13.29
N ASP A 342 -14.44 10.35 13.97
CA ASP A 342 -15.71 10.61 14.64
C ASP A 342 -16.46 11.71 13.86
N SER A 343 -17.44 11.31 13.04
CA SER A 343 -18.25 12.20 12.20
C SER A 343 -19.05 13.25 13.00
N ALA A 344 -19.37 12.94 14.28
CA ALA A 344 -20.14 13.87 15.10
C ALA A 344 -19.31 15.06 15.60
N THR A 345 -18.01 14.89 15.73
CA THR A 345 -17.07 15.90 16.25
C THR A 345 -16.04 16.34 15.22
N ASP A 346 -16.09 15.79 14.00
CA ASP A 346 -15.11 16.05 12.92
C ASP A 346 -13.67 15.92 13.44
N SER A 347 -13.36 14.80 14.08
CA SER A 347 -12.07 14.61 14.73
C SER A 347 -11.54 13.17 14.65
N PHE A 348 -10.23 13.04 14.73
CA PHE A 348 -9.53 11.75 14.78
C PHE A 348 -9.16 11.36 16.22
N LYS A 349 -9.25 10.04 16.48
CA LYS A 349 -8.83 9.42 17.73
C LYS A 349 -7.80 8.32 17.47
#